data_1a6eea1c8e47cd0e3f92fb502811d00a
#
_entry.id   1a6eea1c8e47cd0e3f92fb502811d00a
#
_cell.length_a   1.000
_cell.length_b   1.000
_cell.length_c   1.000
_cell.angle_alpha   90.00
_cell.angle_beta   90.00
_cell.angle_gamma   90.00
#
_symmetry.space_group_name_H-M   'P 1'
#
loop_
_entity.id
_entity.type
_entity.pdbx_description
1 polymer ?
#
loop_
_entity_poly.entity_id
_entity_poly.type
_entity_poly.pdbx_seq_one_letter_code
_entity_poly.pdbx_strand_id
1 'polypeptide(L)'
;IVYFLAMSEFKIRNLNYHILFLLPGILMGLVYAKVHHVFFFLFSFYVLFNLYMNFSFDKRKLIKQIKIIIYIHVIVFMAQYIAFYTSGYVLLDYREAFGMRPLRIWNHTIDFFRAAGLYEEPNSYAVSLYMLSILYYILHRKIDYILVAACVTIFLSESLWGFGAVVIILGVVLIDKGVKLTYITLSFLSIIALLILDSELHFLFSPTTYRRFSIILTDGSFIARYGIDYQGTSMLSLFFGHGIGADGYFKSFGGNGYSAVIYYFGLVGALGFCLVFYRAAGNFIYFMAILFILSTTPMIFYFMFWIWLALIYRYNYLDKREAAKKKYFLSST
;
A
#
# COMPACT_ATOMS: atom_id res chain seq x y z
N ILE A 1 10.62 -23.55 -12.16
CA ILE A 1 9.56 -23.38 -11.13
C ILE A 1 9.33 -24.70 -10.41
N VAL A 2 9.04 -25.81 -11.11
CA VAL A 2 8.83 -27.15 -10.50
C VAL A 2 10.05 -27.63 -9.71
N TYR A 3 11.27 -27.41 -10.21
CA TYR A 3 12.52 -27.76 -9.53
C TYR A 3 12.74 -26.91 -8.26
N PHE A 4 12.41 -25.61 -8.32
CA PHE A 4 12.45 -24.71 -7.14
C PHE A 4 11.41 -25.06 -6.08
N LEU A 5 10.23 -25.52 -6.50
CA LEU A 5 9.17 -25.98 -5.60
C LEU A 5 9.53 -27.29 -4.89
N ALA A 6 10.32 -28.15 -5.57
CA ALA A 6 10.78 -29.43 -5.01
C ALA A 6 11.98 -29.29 -4.06
N MET A 7 12.83 -28.26 -4.24
CA MET A 7 14.03 -28.03 -3.42
C MET A 7 13.77 -27.19 -2.16
N SER A 8 12.71 -26.40 -2.11
CA SER A 8 12.26 -25.80 -0.87
C SER A 8 11.55 -26.89 -0.07
N GLU A 9 12.08 -27.30 1.08
CA GLU A 9 11.24 -27.93 2.10
C GLU A 9 10.10 -26.95 2.38
N PHE A 10 9.00 -27.12 1.67
CA PHE A 10 7.78 -26.33 1.80
C PHE A 10 7.27 -26.53 3.23
N LYS A 11 7.86 -25.84 4.18
CA LYS A 11 7.31 -25.70 5.53
C LYS A 11 6.06 -24.85 5.47
N ILE A 12 5.08 -25.34 4.73
CA ILE A 12 3.72 -24.84 4.58
C ILE A 12 3.00 -24.71 5.94
N ARG A 13 3.60 -25.21 7.01
CA ARG A 13 2.99 -25.42 8.33
C ARG A 13 2.24 -24.24 8.94
N ASN A 14 2.51 -23.02 8.52
CA ASN A 14 1.98 -21.84 9.24
C ASN A 14 0.99 -20.96 8.48
N LEU A 15 0.83 -21.15 7.16
CA LEU A 15 -0.11 -20.36 6.34
C LEU A 15 -1.38 -21.14 5.98
N ASN A 16 -1.36 -22.48 6.14
CA ASN A 16 -2.38 -23.38 5.61
C ASN A 16 -3.78 -23.12 6.14
N TYR A 17 -3.90 -22.76 7.41
CA TYR A 17 -5.21 -22.50 8.01
C TYR A 17 -5.90 -21.26 7.45
N HIS A 18 -5.11 -20.26 7.01
CA HIS A 18 -5.67 -19.01 6.50
C HIS A 18 -6.21 -19.16 5.08
N ILE A 19 -5.69 -20.12 4.30
CA ILE A 19 -6.19 -20.44 2.96
C ILE A 19 -7.63 -20.96 3.03
N LEU A 20 -8.02 -21.65 4.08
CA LEU A 20 -9.40 -22.14 4.26
C LEU A 20 -10.42 -21.00 4.21
N PHE A 21 -10.08 -19.81 4.74
CA PHE A 21 -10.95 -18.65 4.67
C PHE A 21 -11.07 -18.05 3.25
N LEU A 22 -10.08 -18.28 2.39
CA LEU A 22 -10.09 -17.78 1.01
C LEU A 22 -10.72 -18.79 0.05
N LEU A 23 -10.89 -20.03 0.51
CA LEU A 23 -11.40 -21.13 -0.31
C LEU A 23 -12.75 -20.83 -0.97
N PRO A 24 -13.75 -20.25 -0.28
CA PRO A 24 -15.03 -19.94 -0.92
C PRO A 24 -14.88 -19.04 -2.15
N GLY A 25 -14.10 -17.93 -2.04
CA GLY A 25 -13.86 -17.01 -3.16
C GLY A 25 -13.09 -17.67 -4.31
N ILE A 26 -12.17 -18.59 -4.01
CA ILE A 26 -11.43 -19.37 -5.01
C ILE A 26 -12.38 -20.34 -5.74
N LEU A 27 -13.16 -21.11 -5.02
CA LEU A 27 -14.10 -22.08 -5.57
C LEU A 27 -15.16 -21.42 -6.45
N MET A 28 -15.74 -20.31 -5.97
CA MET A 28 -16.70 -19.53 -6.77
C MET A 28 -16.06 -18.97 -8.03
N GLY A 29 -14.81 -18.51 -7.98
CA GLY A 29 -14.06 -18.05 -9.16
C GLY A 29 -13.87 -19.17 -10.19
N LEU A 30 -13.66 -20.41 -9.75
CA LEU A 30 -13.57 -21.58 -10.64
C LEU A 30 -14.93 -21.93 -11.23
N VAL A 31 -16.02 -21.87 -10.45
CA VAL A 31 -17.39 -22.11 -10.92
C VAL A 31 -17.78 -21.13 -12.02
N TYR A 32 -17.38 -19.84 -11.92
CA TYR A 32 -17.64 -18.85 -12.97
C TYR A 32 -16.64 -18.90 -14.13
N ALA A 33 -15.86 -19.97 -14.26
CA ALA A 33 -14.87 -20.17 -15.31
C ALA A 33 -13.81 -19.03 -15.44
N LYS A 34 -13.55 -18.29 -14.37
CA LYS A 34 -12.52 -17.23 -14.32
C LYS A 34 -11.15 -17.81 -13.90
N VAL A 35 -10.79 -18.95 -14.45
CA VAL A 35 -9.60 -19.75 -14.08
C VAL A 35 -8.30 -18.95 -14.14
N HIS A 36 -8.14 -18.06 -15.12
CA HIS A 36 -6.95 -17.22 -15.22
C HIS A 36 -6.80 -16.23 -14.07
N HIS A 37 -7.89 -15.61 -13.59
CA HIS A 37 -7.86 -14.72 -12.43
C HIS A 37 -7.53 -15.48 -11.14
N VAL A 38 -8.13 -16.66 -10.97
CA VAL A 38 -7.83 -17.56 -9.83
C VAL A 38 -6.36 -17.98 -9.87
N PHE A 39 -5.86 -18.37 -11.05
CA PHE A 39 -4.45 -18.74 -11.23
C PHE A 39 -3.52 -17.58 -10.87
N PHE A 40 -3.77 -16.37 -11.38
CA PHE A 40 -2.95 -15.21 -11.07
C PHE A 40 -2.96 -14.87 -9.58
N PHE A 41 -4.11 -14.95 -8.94
CA PHE A 41 -4.22 -14.72 -7.50
C PHE A 41 -3.42 -15.77 -6.71
N LEU A 42 -3.62 -17.05 -7.02
CA LEU A 42 -2.91 -18.16 -6.35
C LEU A 42 -1.41 -18.10 -6.60
N PHE A 43 -0.99 -17.77 -7.81
CA PHE A 43 0.41 -17.58 -8.15
C PHE A 43 1.01 -16.44 -7.33
N SER A 44 0.36 -15.29 -7.29
CA SER A 44 0.86 -14.13 -6.54
C SER A 44 0.88 -14.38 -5.04
N PHE A 45 -0.22 -14.89 -4.49
CA PHE A 45 -0.36 -15.13 -3.06
C PHE A 45 0.47 -16.32 -2.59
N TYR A 46 0.37 -17.45 -3.28
CA TYR A 46 0.95 -18.70 -2.80
C TYR A 46 2.40 -18.87 -3.24
N VAL A 47 2.68 -18.69 -4.52
CA VAL A 47 4.02 -18.91 -5.05
C VAL A 47 4.97 -17.78 -4.68
N LEU A 48 4.61 -16.52 -5.02
CA LEU A 48 5.50 -15.39 -4.79
C LEU A 48 5.68 -15.09 -3.30
N PHE A 49 4.59 -15.11 -2.52
CA PHE A 49 4.69 -14.88 -1.08
C PHE A 49 5.57 -15.92 -0.40
N ASN A 50 5.38 -17.22 -0.69
CA ASN A 50 6.20 -18.27 -0.11
C ASN A 50 7.64 -18.25 -0.62
N LEU A 51 7.85 -17.96 -1.92
CA LEU A 51 9.18 -17.85 -2.51
C LEU A 51 10.00 -16.77 -1.77
N TYR A 52 9.46 -15.55 -1.67
CA TYR A 52 10.15 -14.44 -1.04
C TYR A 52 10.26 -14.58 0.48
N MET A 53 9.34 -15.28 1.10
CA MET A 53 9.42 -15.59 2.53
C MET A 53 10.58 -16.53 2.86
N ASN A 54 10.88 -17.47 1.98
CA ASN A 54 11.93 -18.49 2.18
C ASN A 54 13.28 -18.09 1.56
N PHE A 55 13.31 -17.13 0.64
CA PHE A 55 14.55 -16.73 -0.03
C PHE A 55 15.45 -15.92 0.91
N SER A 56 16.75 -16.28 0.96
CA SER A 56 17.73 -15.57 1.80
C SER A 56 18.24 -14.32 1.09
N PHE A 57 17.71 -13.17 1.43
CA PHE A 57 18.25 -11.88 0.98
C PHE A 57 19.30 -11.37 1.95
N ASP A 58 20.39 -10.83 1.42
CA ASP A 58 21.29 -10.01 2.21
C ASP A 58 20.57 -8.69 2.58
N LYS A 59 20.29 -8.54 3.87
CA LYS A 59 19.57 -7.36 4.40
C LYS A 59 20.25 -6.05 4.00
N ARG A 60 21.59 -5.98 4.02
CA ARG A 60 22.33 -4.76 3.69
C ARG A 60 22.20 -4.42 2.21
N LYS A 61 22.29 -5.42 1.33
CA LYS A 61 22.10 -5.22 -0.12
C LYS A 61 20.67 -4.79 -0.41
N LEU A 62 19.68 -5.41 0.22
CA LEU A 62 18.27 -5.05 0.03
C LEU A 62 17.98 -3.61 0.48
N ILE A 63 18.49 -3.18 1.63
CA ILE A 63 18.37 -1.78 2.10
C ILE A 63 18.98 -0.84 1.06
N LYS A 64 20.18 -1.15 0.54
CA LYS A 64 20.85 -0.33 -0.47
C LYS A 64 20.01 -0.22 -1.76
N GLN A 65 19.45 -1.34 -2.22
CA GLN A 65 18.60 -1.35 -3.43
C GLN A 65 17.32 -0.52 -3.24
N ILE A 66 16.60 -0.71 -2.14
CA ILE A 66 15.39 0.07 -1.83
C ILE A 66 15.74 1.56 -1.73
N LYS A 67 16.84 1.90 -1.08
CA LYS A 67 17.34 3.28 -0.98
C LYS A 67 17.56 3.90 -2.36
N ILE A 68 18.20 3.18 -3.26
CA ILE A 68 18.44 3.66 -4.65
C ILE A 68 17.12 3.87 -5.38
N ILE A 69 16.16 2.93 -5.26
CA ILE A 69 14.86 3.05 -5.91
C ILE A 69 14.10 4.27 -5.38
N ILE A 70 14.03 4.46 -4.05
CA ILE A 70 13.41 5.66 -3.45
C ILE A 70 14.08 6.92 -3.98
N TYR A 71 15.40 6.93 -4.04
CA TYR A 71 16.17 8.09 -4.49
C TYR A 71 15.84 8.47 -5.95
N ILE A 72 15.76 7.48 -6.84
CA ILE A 72 15.37 7.71 -8.24
C ILE A 72 13.96 8.32 -8.31
N HIS A 73 13.00 7.76 -7.57
CA HIS A 73 11.63 8.30 -7.55
C HIS A 73 11.56 9.74 -7.04
N VAL A 74 12.29 10.03 -5.96
CA VAL A 74 12.36 11.38 -5.37
C VAL A 74 13.01 12.37 -6.36
N ILE A 75 14.12 12.00 -7.01
CA ILE A 75 14.78 12.90 -7.98
C ILE A 75 13.87 13.21 -9.16
N VAL A 76 13.25 12.19 -9.77
CA VAL A 76 12.38 12.39 -10.93
C VAL A 76 11.17 13.25 -10.56
N PHE A 77 10.57 12.99 -9.39
CA PHE A 77 9.47 13.80 -8.88
C PHE A 77 9.89 15.26 -8.69
N MET A 78 11.00 15.51 -8.01
CA MET A 78 11.51 16.86 -7.75
C MET A 78 11.90 17.59 -9.03
N ALA A 79 12.46 16.89 -10.00
CA ALA A 79 12.77 17.48 -11.30
C ALA A 79 11.50 17.95 -12.02
N GLN A 80 10.44 17.15 -12.02
CA GLN A 80 9.12 17.54 -12.57
C GLN A 80 8.54 18.73 -11.81
N TYR A 81 8.54 18.66 -10.49
CA TYR A 81 7.97 19.69 -9.62
C TYR A 81 8.67 21.02 -9.81
N ILE A 82 10.01 21.04 -9.73
CA ILE A 82 10.83 22.27 -9.89
C ILE A 82 10.66 22.84 -11.29
N ALA A 83 10.76 22.02 -12.35
CA ALA A 83 10.62 22.48 -13.72
C ALA A 83 9.28 23.18 -13.97
N PHE A 84 8.19 22.64 -13.44
CA PHE A 84 6.89 23.27 -13.61
C PHE A 84 6.80 24.60 -12.86
N TYR A 85 7.14 24.65 -11.58
CA TYR A 85 6.99 25.86 -10.77
C TYR A 85 8.03 26.95 -11.04
N THR A 86 9.14 26.63 -11.73
CA THR A 86 10.13 27.63 -12.13
C THR A 86 9.98 28.13 -13.57
N SER A 87 9.54 27.27 -14.48
CA SER A 87 9.51 27.58 -15.91
C SER A 87 8.16 27.32 -16.60
N GLY A 88 7.16 26.82 -15.87
CA GLY A 88 5.87 26.40 -16.45
C GLY A 88 5.97 25.16 -17.34
N TYR A 89 7.15 24.54 -17.41
CA TYR A 89 7.39 23.42 -18.30
C TYR A 89 7.06 22.07 -17.63
N VAL A 90 6.15 21.32 -18.25
CA VAL A 90 5.86 19.93 -17.81
C VAL A 90 7.00 19.03 -18.28
N LEU A 91 7.99 18.86 -17.40
CA LEU A 91 9.15 18.03 -17.69
C LEU A 91 8.73 16.56 -17.77
N LEU A 92 9.15 15.91 -18.86
CA LEU A 92 9.13 14.47 -19.03
C LEU A 92 7.71 13.84 -19.09
N ASP A 93 7.05 14.04 -20.20
CA ASP A 93 6.06 13.07 -20.63
C ASP A 93 6.72 11.90 -21.42
N TYR A 94 7.77 11.30 -20.77
CA TYR A 94 8.45 10.12 -21.31
C TYR A 94 7.55 8.89 -21.36
N ARG A 95 6.33 8.97 -20.84
CA ARG A 95 5.35 7.89 -20.83
C ARG A 95 4.96 7.47 -22.22
N GLU A 96 4.80 8.41 -23.15
CA GLU A 96 4.58 8.09 -24.57
C GLU A 96 5.75 7.31 -25.15
N ALA A 97 6.99 7.69 -24.83
CA ALA A 97 8.19 7.03 -25.29
C ALA A 97 8.30 5.56 -24.81
N PHE A 98 7.67 5.24 -23.67
CA PHE A 98 7.62 3.88 -23.14
C PHE A 98 6.27 3.17 -23.35
N GLY A 99 5.40 3.71 -24.22
CA GLY A 99 4.08 3.14 -24.48
C GLY A 99 3.14 3.16 -23.27
N MET A 100 3.42 3.99 -22.27
CA MET A 100 2.58 4.19 -21.10
C MET A 100 1.49 5.23 -21.41
N ARG A 101 0.42 5.24 -20.63
CA ARG A 101 -0.64 6.24 -20.78
C ARG A 101 -0.09 7.64 -20.53
N PRO A 102 -0.46 8.64 -21.35
CA PRO A 102 -0.05 10.02 -21.18
C PRO A 102 -0.54 10.56 -19.83
N LEU A 103 0.09 11.64 -19.36
CA LEU A 103 -0.35 12.37 -18.18
C LEU A 103 -1.83 12.77 -18.35
N ARG A 104 -2.65 12.44 -17.38
CA ARG A 104 -4.04 12.87 -17.44
C ARG A 104 -4.12 14.39 -17.37
N ILE A 105 -4.82 15.00 -18.32
CA ILE A 105 -4.92 16.46 -18.50
C ILE A 105 -5.33 17.17 -17.21
N TRP A 106 -6.15 16.54 -16.36
CA TRP A 106 -6.56 17.12 -15.07
C TRP A 106 -5.48 17.12 -13.97
N ASN A 107 -4.29 16.56 -14.22
CA ASN A 107 -3.18 16.63 -13.29
C ASN A 107 -2.43 17.96 -13.38
N HIS A 108 -2.74 18.79 -14.37
CA HIS A 108 -2.15 20.11 -14.52
C HIS A 108 -3.14 21.13 -15.08
N THR A 109 -2.99 22.36 -14.65
CA THR A 109 -3.56 23.57 -15.22
C THR A 109 -2.43 24.55 -15.46
N ILE A 110 -2.71 25.74 -15.98
CA ILE A 110 -1.67 26.79 -16.21
C ILE A 110 -0.95 27.11 -14.89
N ASP A 111 -1.67 27.10 -13.76
CA ASP A 111 -1.14 27.51 -12.46
C ASP A 111 -0.92 26.35 -11.48
N PHE A 112 -1.19 25.11 -11.90
CA PHE A 112 -1.22 23.97 -10.99
C PHE A 112 -0.78 22.68 -11.66
N PHE A 113 0.23 22.02 -11.08
CA PHE A 113 0.75 20.74 -11.56
C PHE A 113 0.94 19.77 -10.39
N ARG A 114 0.39 18.59 -10.53
CA ARG A 114 0.62 17.49 -9.60
C ARG A 114 1.65 16.53 -10.17
N ALA A 115 2.89 16.65 -9.72
CA ALA A 115 3.94 15.74 -10.11
C ALA A 115 3.60 14.30 -9.74
N ALA A 116 3.96 13.37 -10.60
CA ALA A 116 3.72 11.93 -10.42
C ALA A 116 5.00 11.10 -10.56
N GLY A 117 6.16 11.74 -10.73
CA GLY A 117 7.43 11.04 -10.92
C GLY A 117 7.38 10.10 -12.12
N LEU A 118 7.68 8.82 -11.89
CA LEU A 118 7.64 7.77 -12.92
C LEU A 118 6.25 7.18 -13.17
N TYR A 119 5.20 7.69 -12.53
CA TYR A 119 3.84 7.15 -12.62
C TYR A 119 2.92 8.05 -13.43
N GLU A 120 1.81 7.49 -13.92
CA GLU A 120 0.79 8.26 -14.64
C GLU A 120 -0.07 9.14 -13.72
N GLU A 121 -0.13 8.80 -12.43
CA GLU A 121 -0.96 9.49 -11.45
C GLU A 121 -0.21 9.74 -10.13
N PRO A 122 -0.41 10.90 -9.49
CA PRO A 122 0.17 11.21 -8.18
C PRO A 122 -0.21 10.19 -7.10
N ASN A 123 -1.40 9.60 -7.18
CA ASN A 123 -1.83 8.57 -6.25
C ASN A 123 -1.00 7.29 -6.38
N SER A 124 -0.71 6.85 -7.60
CA SER A 124 0.13 5.67 -7.86
C SER A 124 1.57 5.89 -7.39
N TYR A 125 2.10 7.12 -7.57
CA TYR A 125 3.37 7.53 -7.00
C TYR A 125 3.37 7.40 -5.47
N ALA A 126 2.37 8.01 -4.81
CA ALA A 126 2.27 8.00 -3.36
C ALA A 126 2.18 6.57 -2.79
N VAL A 127 1.38 5.70 -3.40
CA VAL A 127 1.22 4.29 -3.00
C VAL A 127 2.54 3.52 -3.11
N SER A 128 3.23 3.65 -4.23
CA SER A 128 4.49 2.94 -4.46
C SER A 128 5.58 3.40 -3.50
N LEU A 129 5.68 4.72 -3.31
CA LEU A 129 6.68 5.27 -2.41
C LEU A 129 6.35 4.98 -0.93
N TYR A 130 5.07 4.91 -0.58
CA TYR A 130 4.63 4.45 0.73
C TYR A 130 5.08 3.01 1.02
N MET A 131 4.83 2.09 0.09
CA MET A 131 5.26 0.70 0.24
C MET A 131 6.78 0.60 0.44
N LEU A 132 7.55 1.30 -0.39
CA LEU A 132 9.00 1.33 -0.29
C LEU A 132 9.47 1.95 1.04
N SER A 133 8.84 3.03 1.49
CA SER A 133 9.18 3.73 2.73
C SER A 133 8.92 2.88 3.97
N ILE A 134 7.77 2.21 4.05
CA ILE A 134 7.44 1.30 5.15
C ILE A 134 8.43 0.13 5.17
N LEU A 135 8.71 -0.50 4.02
CA LEU A 135 9.67 -1.59 3.95
C LEU A 135 11.09 -1.13 4.32
N TYR A 136 11.51 0.03 3.78
CA TYR A 136 12.79 0.63 4.12
C TYR A 136 12.94 0.87 5.62
N TYR A 137 11.92 1.46 6.25
CA TYR A 137 11.93 1.72 7.67
C TYR A 137 11.98 0.43 8.51
N ILE A 138 11.18 -0.58 8.16
CA ILE A 138 11.19 -1.89 8.84
C ILE A 138 12.59 -2.53 8.79
N LEU A 139 13.28 -2.42 7.65
CA LEU A 139 14.61 -2.98 7.46
C LEU A 139 15.71 -2.16 8.14
N HIS A 140 15.64 -0.85 8.05
CA HIS A 140 16.72 0.05 8.50
C HIS A 140 16.57 0.50 9.94
N ARG A 141 15.32 0.64 10.43
CA ARG A 141 14.99 1.07 11.82
C ARG A 141 15.52 2.47 12.17
N LYS A 142 15.90 3.27 11.17
CA LYS A 142 16.42 4.62 11.36
C LYS A 142 15.64 5.59 10.52
N ILE A 143 15.51 6.81 11.06
CA ILE A 143 15.02 7.96 10.29
C ILE A 143 16.25 8.58 9.65
N ASP A 144 16.31 8.62 8.34
CA ASP A 144 17.34 9.29 7.58
C ASP A 144 16.72 10.22 6.53
N TYR A 145 17.58 10.97 5.86
CA TYR A 145 17.15 11.96 4.85
C TYR A 145 16.34 11.33 3.70
N ILE A 146 16.54 10.04 3.39
CA ILE A 146 15.82 9.34 2.32
C ILE A 146 14.35 9.13 2.72
N LEU A 147 14.11 8.70 3.96
CA LEU A 147 12.74 8.53 4.45
C LEU A 147 12.01 9.88 4.54
N VAL A 148 12.73 10.92 5.00
CA VAL A 148 12.19 12.29 5.05
C VAL A 148 11.88 12.79 3.65
N ALA A 149 12.79 12.64 2.69
CA ALA A 149 12.57 13.05 1.30
C ALA A 149 11.39 12.31 0.65
N ALA A 150 11.25 11.02 0.92
CA ALA A 150 10.09 10.24 0.47
C ALA A 150 8.77 10.82 1.05
N CYS A 151 8.71 11.10 2.35
CA CYS A 151 7.53 11.70 2.97
C CYS A 151 7.21 13.08 2.38
N VAL A 152 8.23 13.93 2.17
CA VAL A 152 8.05 15.27 1.58
C VAL A 152 7.49 15.16 0.16
N THR A 153 8.03 14.28 -0.68
CA THR A 153 7.53 14.15 -2.06
C THR A 153 6.17 13.50 -2.15
N ILE A 154 5.83 12.53 -1.25
CA ILE A 154 4.46 12.01 -1.13
C ILE A 154 3.49 13.15 -0.77
N PHE A 155 3.87 14.01 0.16
CA PHE A 155 3.07 15.17 0.57
C PHE A 155 2.89 16.16 -0.59
N LEU A 156 3.98 16.54 -1.26
CA LEU A 156 3.97 17.46 -2.41
C LEU A 156 3.25 16.89 -3.65
N SER A 157 2.96 15.59 -3.69
CA SER A 157 2.14 15.00 -4.76
C SER A 157 0.67 15.44 -4.71
N GLU A 158 0.26 16.08 -3.62
CA GLU A 158 -1.11 16.55 -3.36
C GLU A 158 -2.16 15.47 -3.59
N SER A 159 -1.80 14.22 -3.35
CA SER A 159 -2.73 13.11 -3.32
C SER A 159 -3.40 13.05 -1.96
N LEU A 160 -4.74 13.05 -1.92
CA LEU A 160 -5.49 12.89 -0.66
C LEU A 160 -5.07 11.62 0.09
N TRP A 161 -4.85 10.54 -0.63
CA TRP A 161 -4.34 9.31 -0.06
C TRP A 161 -2.88 9.48 0.41
N GLY A 162 -2.07 10.25 -0.32
CA GLY A 162 -0.67 10.54 0.01
C GLY A 162 -0.54 11.27 1.35
N PHE A 163 -1.43 12.20 1.67
CA PHE A 163 -1.44 12.83 3.00
C PHE A 163 -1.66 11.81 4.11
N GLY A 164 -2.65 10.93 3.96
CA GLY A 164 -2.86 9.83 4.89
C GLY A 164 -1.65 8.89 4.98
N ALA A 165 -0.98 8.60 3.86
CA ALA A 165 0.21 7.78 3.80
C ALA A 165 1.37 8.36 4.64
N VAL A 166 1.62 9.67 4.53
CA VAL A 166 2.64 10.35 5.36
C VAL A 166 2.30 10.24 6.83
N VAL A 167 1.04 10.49 7.21
CA VAL A 167 0.60 10.35 8.60
C VAL A 167 0.82 8.94 9.14
N ILE A 168 0.51 7.91 8.35
CA ILE A 168 0.74 6.51 8.76
C ILE A 168 2.24 6.21 8.87
N ILE A 169 3.08 6.64 7.91
CA ILE A 169 4.54 6.46 8.00
C ILE A 169 5.07 7.10 9.28
N LEU A 170 4.72 8.36 9.54
CA LEU A 170 5.14 9.07 10.75
C LEU A 170 4.62 8.40 12.02
N GLY A 171 3.36 7.98 12.04
CA GLY A 171 2.76 7.24 13.14
C GLY A 171 3.51 5.94 13.45
N VAL A 172 3.82 5.14 12.42
CA VAL A 172 4.62 3.91 12.54
C VAL A 172 5.99 4.21 13.15
N VAL A 173 6.67 5.24 12.66
CA VAL A 173 8.01 5.63 13.13
C VAL A 173 7.97 6.11 14.58
N LEU A 174 7.04 6.99 14.92
CA LEU A 174 6.95 7.59 16.25
C LEU A 174 6.58 6.54 17.32
N ILE A 175 5.62 5.67 17.02
CA ILE A 175 5.22 4.60 17.96
C ILE A 175 6.36 3.58 18.13
N ASP A 176 7.05 3.20 17.06
CA ASP A 176 8.20 2.30 17.13
C ASP A 176 9.35 2.89 17.96
N LYS A 177 9.46 4.23 18.02
CA LYS A 177 10.40 4.96 18.89
C LYS A 177 9.88 5.17 20.30
N GLY A 178 8.73 4.64 20.68
CA GLY A 178 8.17 4.74 22.02
C GLY A 178 7.45 6.05 22.31
N VAL A 179 7.15 6.86 21.30
CA VAL A 179 6.35 8.08 21.49
C VAL A 179 4.93 7.70 21.88
N LYS A 180 4.42 8.28 22.96
CA LYS A 180 3.06 8.00 23.43
C LYS A 180 2.03 8.40 22.36
N LEU A 181 1.01 7.57 22.18
CA LEU A 181 -0.06 7.80 21.21
C LEU A 181 -0.73 9.19 21.39
N THR A 182 -0.81 9.68 22.63
CA THR A 182 -1.34 11.01 22.94
C THR A 182 -0.60 12.13 22.19
N TYR A 183 0.74 12.08 22.16
CA TYR A 183 1.52 13.10 21.42
C TYR A 183 1.32 13.00 19.92
N ILE A 184 1.19 11.78 19.40
CA ILE A 184 0.90 11.55 17.97
C ILE A 184 -0.47 12.11 17.62
N THR A 185 -1.49 11.87 18.46
CA THR A 185 -2.84 12.41 18.27
C THR A 185 -2.84 13.93 18.32
N LEU A 186 -2.15 14.54 19.30
CA LEU A 186 -2.03 15.99 19.41
C LEU A 186 -1.32 16.59 18.19
N SER A 187 -0.23 15.98 17.73
CA SER A 187 0.47 16.43 16.51
C SER A 187 -0.43 16.34 15.28
N PHE A 188 -1.22 15.28 15.16
CA PHE A 188 -2.17 15.12 14.07
C PHE A 188 -3.28 16.18 14.10
N LEU A 189 -3.86 16.44 15.27
CA LEU A 189 -4.86 17.50 15.46
C LEU A 189 -4.27 18.88 15.15
N SER A 190 -3.01 19.13 15.53
CA SER A 190 -2.31 20.38 15.19
C SER A 190 -2.11 20.53 13.68
N ILE A 191 -1.77 19.45 12.95
CA ILE A 191 -1.67 19.47 11.50
C ILE A 191 -3.03 19.77 10.85
N ILE A 192 -4.11 19.14 11.34
CA ILE A 192 -5.47 19.43 10.84
C ILE A 192 -5.83 20.89 11.10
N ALA A 193 -5.55 21.42 12.29
CA ALA A 193 -5.81 22.82 12.63
C ALA A 193 -5.03 23.77 11.71
N LEU A 194 -3.75 23.47 11.41
CA LEU A 194 -2.93 24.22 10.46
C LEU A 194 -3.50 24.16 9.04
N LEU A 195 -3.97 22.99 8.60
CA LEU A 195 -4.60 22.84 7.28
C LEU A 195 -5.89 23.63 7.17
N ILE A 196 -6.71 23.68 8.26
CA ILE A 196 -7.92 24.50 8.31
C ILE A 196 -7.53 25.98 8.24
N LEU A 197 -6.52 26.40 8.99
CA LEU A 197 -6.04 27.78 8.95
C LEU A 197 -5.49 28.16 7.58
N ASP A 198 -4.72 27.23 6.95
CA ASP A 198 -4.15 27.46 5.61
C ASP A 198 -5.24 27.48 4.53
N SER A 199 -6.40 26.84 4.73
CA SER A 199 -7.52 26.90 3.79
C SER A 199 -8.04 28.33 3.55
N GLU A 200 -7.87 29.20 4.54
CA GLU A 200 -8.21 30.63 4.46
C GLU A 200 -7.06 31.46 3.88
N LEU A 201 -5.81 31.08 4.17
CA LEU A 201 -4.62 31.84 3.80
C LEU A 201 -4.00 31.41 2.45
N HIS A 202 -4.32 30.21 1.98
CA HIS A 202 -3.79 29.62 0.74
C HIS A 202 -2.25 29.65 0.63
N PHE A 203 -1.57 29.49 1.76
CA PHE A 203 -0.12 29.65 1.84
C PHE A 203 0.64 28.38 1.42
N LEU A 204 0.15 27.20 1.84
CA LEU A 204 0.83 25.92 1.60
C LEU A 204 0.25 25.13 0.41
N PHE A 205 -1.04 25.25 0.17
CA PHE A 205 -1.72 24.46 -0.85
C PHE A 205 -2.52 25.32 -1.82
N SER A 206 -2.67 24.79 -3.02
CA SER A 206 -3.51 25.43 -4.03
C SER A 206 -5.00 25.42 -3.63
N PRO A 207 -5.79 26.40 -4.06
CA PRO A 207 -7.25 26.42 -3.85
C PRO A 207 -7.94 25.16 -4.35
N THR A 208 -7.41 24.51 -5.40
CA THR A 208 -7.95 23.26 -5.95
C THR A 208 -7.77 22.08 -4.98
N THR A 209 -6.70 22.05 -4.20
CA THR A 209 -6.47 21.03 -3.17
C THR A 209 -7.45 21.20 -2.02
N TYR A 210 -7.67 22.42 -1.54
CA TYR A 210 -8.69 22.68 -0.50
C TYR A 210 -10.10 22.37 -0.97
N ARG A 211 -10.45 22.73 -2.18
CA ARG A 211 -11.75 22.35 -2.77
C ARG A 211 -11.95 20.83 -2.75
N ARG A 212 -10.90 20.04 -2.97
CA ARG A 212 -10.98 18.57 -2.88
C ARG A 212 -11.20 18.09 -1.46
N PHE A 213 -10.56 18.71 -0.46
CA PHE A 213 -10.82 18.38 0.94
C PHE A 213 -12.25 18.71 1.35
N SER A 214 -12.76 19.88 0.95
CA SER A 214 -14.12 20.32 1.32
C SER A 214 -15.21 19.47 0.70
N ILE A 215 -14.99 18.91 -0.50
CA ILE A 215 -15.95 18.08 -1.21
C ILE A 215 -15.63 16.58 -1.16
N ILE A 216 -14.73 16.16 -0.29
CA ILE A 216 -14.23 14.76 -0.25
C ILE A 216 -15.36 13.73 -0.19
N LEU A 217 -16.41 14.02 0.56
CA LEU A 217 -17.58 13.13 0.72
C LEU A 217 -18.51 13.14 -0.50
N THR A 218 -18.44 14.17 -1.33
CA THR A 218 -19.26 14.33 -2.55
C THR A 218 -18.44 14.17 -3.83
N ASP A 219 -17.11 14.05 -3.70
CA ASP A 219 -16.22 13.82 -4.83
C ASP A 219 -16.53 12.48 -5.48
N GLY A 220 -16.81 12.51 -6.78
CA GLY A 220 -17.17 11.32 -7.55
C GLY A 220 -16.07 10.24 -7.50
N SER A 221 -14.80 10.63 -7.39
CA SER A 221 -13.68 9.68 -7.27
C SER A 221 -13.62 9.02 -5.89
N PHE A 222 -14.01 9.75 -4.85
CA PHE A 222 -14.13 9.21 -3.50
C PHE A 222 -15.33 8.27 -3.39
N ILE A 223 -16.50 8.69 -3.87
CA ILE A 223 -17.72 7.85 -3.91
C ILE A 223 -17.46 6.59 -4.73
N ALA A 224 -16.81 6.70 -5.89
CA ALA A 224 -16.47 5.55 -6.73
C ALA A 224 -15.52 4.56 -6.05
N ARG A 225 -14.69 5.01 -5.09
CA ARG A 225 -13.76 4.14 -4.36
C ARG A 225 -14.36 3.57 -3.08
N TYR A 226 -15.15 4.35 -2.36
CA TYR A 226 -15.64 4.02 -1.01
C TYR A 226 -17.14 3.82 -0.93
N GLY A 227 -17.87 4.26 -1.96
CA GLY A 227 -19.30 3.97 -2.08
C GLY A 227 -19.53 2.48 -2.26
N ILE A 228 -20.22 1.85 -1.35
CA ILE A 228 -20.60 0.45 -1.44
C ILE A 228 -22.12 0.38 -1.59
N ASP A 229 -22.55 -0.13 -2.73
CA ASP A 229 -23.97 -0.43 -2.95
C ASP A 229 -24.21 -1.92 -2.67
N TYR A 230 -24.77 -2.18 -1.50
CA TYR A 230 -25.17 -3.55 -1.10
C TYR A 230 -26.55 -3.93 -1.62
N GLN A 231 -27.24 -3.06 -2.37
CA GLN A 231 -28.57 -3.38 -2.90
C GLN A 231 -28.48 -4.57 -3.87
N GLY A 232 -29.25 -5.59 -3.60
CA GLY A 232 -29.23 -6.82 -4.39
C GLY A 232 -28.16 -7.85 -4.04
N THR A 233 -27.28 -7.59 -3.05
CA THR A 233 -26.30 -8.56 -2.57
C THR A 233 -27.00 -9.56 -1.66
N SER A 234 -26.96 -10.85 -2.00
CA SER A 234 -27.51 -11.90 -1.13
C SER A 234 -26.66 -12.05 0.14
N MET A 235 -27.28 -12.49 1.24
CA MET A 235 -26.53 -12.77 2.47
C MET A 235 -25.41 -13.79 2.23
N LEU A 236 -25.65 -14.78 1.37
CA LEU A 236 -24.67 -15.80 1.04
C LEU A 236 -23.43 -15.18 0.36
N SER A 237 -23.64 -14.27 -0.61
CA SER A 237 -22.53 -13.58 -1.28
C SER A 237 -21.83 -12.55 -0.38
N LEU A 238 -22.53 -11.97 0.60
CA LEU A 238 -21.89 -11.12 1.60
C LEU A 238 -20.92 -11.93 2.49
N PHE A 239 -21.30 -13.14 2.90
CA PHE A 239 -20.44 -13.98 3.74
C PHE A 239 -19.31 -14.66 2.96
N PHE A 240 -19.57 -15.18 1.76
CA PHE A 240 -18.64 -16.04 1.01
C PHE A 240 -18.05 -15.36 -0.25
N GLY A 241 -18.55 -14.18 -0.61
CA GLY A 241 -18.13 -13.44 -1.79
C GLY A 241 -18.80 -13.92 -3.08
N HIS A 242 -18.53 -13.18 -4.16
CA HIS A 242 -19.00 -13.51 -5.51
C HIS A 242 -17.99 -14.37 -6.30
N GLY A 243 -16.82 -14.64 -5.71
CA GLY A 243 -15.71 -15.35 -6.37
C GLY A 243 -14.78 -14.45 -7.15
N ILE A 244 -13.52 -14.89 -7.27
CA ILE A 244 -12.46 -14.15 -7.97
C ILE A 244 -12.83 -14.00 -9.44
N GLY A 245 -12.76 -12.77 -9.95
CA GLY A 245 -13.06 -12.44 -11.33
C GLY A 245 -14.55 -12.31 -11.66
N ALA A 246 -15.45 -12.35 -10.67
CA ALA A 246 -16.86 -12.08 -10.88
C ALA A 246 -17.07 -10.66 -11.48
N ASP A 247 -17.96 -10.57 -12.44
CA ASP A 247 -18.29 -9.31 -13.09
C ASP A 247 -19.15 -8.42 -12.18
N GLY A 248 -19.10 -7.10 -12.39
CA GLY A 248 -19.94 -6.16 -11.63
C GLY A 248 -19.28 -5.48 -10.45
N TYR A 249 -18.05 -5.86 -10.07
CA TYR A 249 -17.31 -5.26 -8.93
C TYR A 249 -17.34 -3.73 -8.95
N PHE A 250 -16.94 -3.10 -10.05
CA PHE A 250 -16.87 -1.63 -10.14
C PHE A 250 -18.24 -0.95 -10.13
N LYS A 251 -19.31 -1.66 -10.45
CA LYS A 251 -20.67 -1.13 -10.41
C LYS A 251 -21.25 -1.10 -8.99
N SER A 252 -20.89 -2.09 -8.19
CA SER A 252 -21.55 -2.33 -6.90
C SER A 252 -20.69 -2.00 -5.68
N PHE A 253 -19.36 -2.08 -5.80
CA PHE A 253 -18.47 -2.08 -4.62
C PHE A 253 -17.35 -1.03 -4.64
N GLY A 254 -17.32 -0.15 -5.61
CA GLY A 254 -16.26 0.86 -5.72
C GLY A 254 -14.88 0.24 -6.02
N GLY A 255 -13.85 1.08 -6.08
CA GLY A 255 -12.53 0.71 -6.60
C GLY A 255 -11.42 0.49 -5.57
N ASN A 256 -11.71 0.28 -4.27
CA ASN A 256 -10.68 0.09 -3.26
C ASN A 256 -10.43 -1.39 -2.91
N GLY A 257 -9.32 -1.66 -2.21
CA GLY A 257 -8.93 -3.01 -1.85
C GLY A 257 -9.83 -3.66 -0.80
N TYR A 258 -10.44 -2.90 0.12
CA TYR A 258 -11.36 -3.45 1.11
C TYR A 258 -12.63 -3.99 0.44
N SER A 259 -13.21 -3.17 -0.43
CA SER A 259 -14.41 -3.58 -1.17
C SER A 259 -14.11 -4.75 -2.11
N ALA A 260 -12.90 -4.81 -2.70
CA ALA A 260 -12.47 -5.96 -3.50
C ALA A 260 -12.40 -7.24 -2.67
N VAL A 261 -11.83 -7.18 -1.47
CA VAL A 261 -11.76 -8.34 -0.57
C VAL A 261 -13.17 -8.82 -0.21
N ILE A 262 -14.07 -7.91 0.18
CA ILE A 262 -15.44 -8.28 0.56
C ILE A 262 -16.22 -8.80 -0.66
N TYR A 263 -16.09 -8.16 -1.80
CA TYR A 263 -16.80 -8.58 -3.01
C TYR A 263 -16.39 -9.98 -3.48
N TYR A 264 -15.07 -10.22 -3.60
CA TYR A 264 -14.60 -11.48 -4.15
C TYR A 264 -14.56 -12.62 -3.14
N PHE A 265 -14.31 -12.34 -1.87
CA PHE A 265 -14.08 -13.36 -0.84
C PHE A 265 -15.07 -13.32 0.32
N GLY A 266 -15.94 -12.33 0.38
CA GLY A 266 -16.89 -12.12 1.46
C GLY A 266 -16.24 -11.74 2.80
N LEU A 267 -17.06 -11.66 3.84
CA LEU A 267 -16.60 -11.38 5.20
C LEU A 267 -15.69 -12.48 5.76
N VAL A 268 -15.95 -13.74 5.39
CA VAL A 268 -15.09 -14.86 5.79
C VAL A 268 -13.70 -14.72 5.21
N GLY A 269 -13.60 -14.39 3.91
CA GLY A 269 -12.31 -14.12 3.28
C GLY A 269 -11.62 -12.87 3.83
N ALA A 270 -12.37 -11.81 4.14
CA ALA A 270 -11.84 -10.61 4.76
C ALA A 270 -11.18 -10.93 6.12
N LEU A 271 -11.81 -11.76 6.94
CA LEU A 271 -11.21 -12.26 8.18
C LEU A 271 -9.92 -13.03 7.91
N GLY A 272 -9.91 -13.89 6.89
CA GLY A 272 -8.70 -14.61 6.47
C GLY A 272 -7.55 -13.68 6.09
N PHE A 273 -7.82 -12.64 5.29
CA PHE A 273 -6.82 -11.62 4.95
C PHE A 273 -6.33 -10.85 6.18
N CYS A 274 -7.21 -10.44 7.07
CA CYS A 274 -6.84 -9.78 8.33
C CYS A 274 -5.88 -10.65 9.16
N LEU A 275 -6.14 -11.95 9.27
CA LEU A 275 -5.27 -12.88 9.97
C LEU A 275 -3.89 -13.02 9.29
N VAL A 276 -3.85 -13.13 7.95
CA VAL A 276 -2.59 -13.16 7.18
C VAL A 276 -1.80 -11.89 7.38
N PHE A 277 -2.44 -10.73 7.27
CA PHE A 277 -1.77 -9.43 7.39
C PHE A 277 -1.30 -9.15 8.82
N TYR A 278 -2.12 -9.47 9.83
CA TYR A 278 -1.71 -9.34 11.23
C TYR A 278 -0.50 -10.21 11.55
N ARG A 279 -0.50 -11.44 11.04
CA ARG A 279 0.62 -12.35 11.21
C ARG A 279 1.88 -11.86 10.48
N ALA A 280 1.73 -11.34 9.26
CA ALA A 280 2.83 -10.76 8.49
C ALA A 280 3.39 -9.52 9.18
N ALA A 281 2.54 -8.67 9.71
CA ALA A 281 2.92 -7.45 10.42
C ALA A 281 3.70 -7.71 11.70
N GLY A 282 3.34 -8.77 12.43
CA GLY A 282 3.97 -9.12 13.70
C GLY A 282 3.65 -8.20 14.88
N ASN A 283 3.06 -7.03 14.63
CA ASN A 283 2.50 -6.11 15.62
C ASN A 283 1.34 -5.31 15.02
N PHE A 284 0.56 -4.67 15.89
CA PHE A 284 -0.64 -3.93 15.49
C PHE A 284 -0.33 -2.71 14.60
N ILE A 285 0.79 -2.02 14.82
CA ILE A 285 1.14 -0.80 14.09
C ILE A 285 1.45 -1.10 12.63
N TYR A 286 2.27 -2.12 12.37
CA TYR A 286 2.55 -2.57 11.01
C TYR A 286 1.32 -3.20 10.35
N PHE A 287 0.44 -3.83 11.12
CA PHE A 287 -0.83 -4.32 10.63
C PHE A 287 -1.71 -3.16 10.11
N MET A 288 -1.83 -2.07 10.86
CA MET A 288 -2.54 -0.88 10.40
C MET A 288 -1.90 -0.26 9.14
N ALA A 289 -0.57 -0.24 9.07
CA ALA A 289 0.13 0.21 7.87
C ALA A 289 -0.13 -0.68 6.65
N ILE A 290 -0.22 -2.00 6.82
CA ILE A 290 -0.60 -2.94 5.76
C ILE A 290 -2.05 -2.74 5.34
N LEU A 291 -2.97 -2.59 6.30
CA LEU A 291 -4.37 -2.34 6.01
C LEU A 291 -4.56 -1.03 5.24
N PHE A 292 -3.85 0.03 5.62
CA PHE A 292 -4.00 1.33 4.97
C PHE A 292 -3.79 1.27 3.45
N ILE A 293 -2.91 0.40 2.95
CA ILE A 293 -2.68 0.28 1.51
C ILE A 293 -3.91 -0.24 0.75
N LEU A 294 -4.78 -1.01 1.41
CA LEU A 294 -6.03 -1.49 0.82
C LEU A 294 -7.07 -0.39 0.65
N SER A 295 -6.88 0.77 1.27
CA SER A 295 -7.78 1.92 1.08
C SER A 295 -7.66 2.58 -0.31
N THR A 296 -6.74 2.11 -1.16
CA THR A 296 -6.58 2.62 -2.53
C THR A 296 -7.19 1.68 -3.56
N THR A 297 -6.35 1.10 -4.39
CA THR A 297 -6.72 0.13 -5.42
C THR A 297 -6.72 -1.30 -4.84
N PRO A 298 -7.33 -2.28 -5.50
CA PRO A 298 -7.35 -3.66 -5.03
C PRO A 298 -5.98 -4.34 -5.14
N MET A 299 -5.04 -3.90 -4.29
CA MET A 299 -3.64 -4.31 -4.26
C MET A 299 -3.44 -5.82 -4.09
N ILE A 300 -4.42 -6.53 -3.53
CA ILE A 300 -4.35 -7.99 -3.37
C ILE A 300 -4.20 -8.77 -4.69
N PHE A 301 -4.53 -8.14 -5.84
CA PHE A 301 -4.34 -8.75 -7.16
C PHE A 301 -2.98 -8.40 -7.79
N TYR A 302 -2.18 -7.54 -7.16
CA TYR A 302 -0.86 -7.18 -7.67
C TYR A 302 0.24 -8.02 -7.01
N PHE A 303 1.07 -8.66 -7.82
CA PHE A 303 2.16 -9.50 -7.32
C PHE A 303 3.16 -8.73 -6.45
N MET A 304 3.40 -7.45 -6.72
CA MET A 304 4.29 -6.60 -5.93
C MET A 304 3.83 -6.45 -4.48
N PHE A 305 2.52 -6.42 -4.24
CA PHE A 305 1.96 -6.39 -2.88
C PHE A 305 2.36 -7.64 -2.08
N TRP A 306 2.28 -8.81 -2.69
CA TRP A 306 2.62 -10.08 -2.03
C TRP A 306 4.11 -10.23 -1.77
N ILE A 307 4.97 -9.75 -2.70
CA ILE A 307 6.41 -9.68 -2.49
C ILE A 307 6.74 -8.76 -1.29
N TRP A 308 6.16 -7.56 -1.28
CA TRP A 308 6.32 -6.60 -0.21
C TRP A 308 5.87 -7.17 1.15
N LEU A 309 4.70 -7.79 1.21
CA LEU A 309 4.17 -8.42 2.40
C LEU A 309 5.05 -9.58 2.89
N ALA A 310 5.57 -10.39 1.98
CA ALA A 310 6.48 -11.49 2.29
C ALA A 310 7.80 -10.98 2.90
N LEU A 311 8.34 -9.89 2.37
CA LEU A 311 9.54 -9.26 2.92
C LEU A 311 9.29 -8.73 4.33
N ILE A 312 8.15 -8.05 4.57
CA ILE A 312 7.76 -7.60 5.92
C ILE A 312 7.68 -8.78 6.89
N TYR A 313 6.95 -9.84 6.51
CA TYR A 313 6.80 -11.03 7.34
C TYR A 313 8.16 -11.63 7.72
N ARG A 314 9.01 -11.83 6.71
CA ARG A 314 10.32 -12.44 6.90
C ARG A 314 11.17 -11.68 7.89
N TYR A 315 11.30 -10.36 7.72
CA TYR A 315 12.17 -9.57 8.58
C TYR A 315 11.62 -9.40 9.99
N ASN A 316 10.32 -9.27 10.14
CA ASN A 316 9.69 -9.27 11.47
C ASN A 316 9.86 -10.62 12.17
N TYR A 317 9.78 -11.74 11.45
CA TYR A 317 9.99 -13.06 12.02
C TYR A 317 11.46 -13.30 12.41
N LEU A 318 12.41 -12.90 11.55
CA LEU A 318 13.85 -13.06 11.82
C LEU A 318 14.29 -12.21 13.00
N ASP A 319 13.87 -10.95 13.06
CA ASP A 319 14.20 -10.06 14.18
C ASP A 319 13.71 -10.64 15.53
N LYS A 320 12.50 -11.20 15.57
CA LYS A 320 11.96 -11.87 16.76
C LYS A 320 12.77 -13.11 17.13
N ARG A 321 13.17 -13.91 16.16
CA ARG A 321 13.97 -15.12 16.40
C ARG A 321 15.36 -14.79 16.92
N GLU A 322 16.01 -13.76 16.40
CA GLU A 322 17.31 -13.28 16.89
C GLU A 322 17.20 -12.71 18.30
N ALA A 323 16.16 -11.92 18.58
CA ALA A 323 15.90 -11.40 19.92
C ALA A 323 15.67 -12.53 20.95
N ALA A 324 14.91 -13.56 20.57
CA ALA A 324 14.68 -14.73 21.43
C ALA A 324 15.97 -15.52 21.70
N LYS A 325 16.83 -15.71 20.69
CA LYS A 325 18.13 -16.36 20.87
C LYS A 325 19.04 -15.57 21.82
N LYS A 326 19.13 -14.24 21.67
CA LYS A 326 19.92 -13.40 22.58
C LYS A 326 19.43 -13.50 24.02
N LYS A 327 18.11 -13.49 24.24
CA LYS A 327 17.53 -13.64 25.57
C LYS A 327 17.88 -14.99 26.20
N TYR A 328 17.86 -16.07 25.42
CA TYR A 328 18.22 -17.41 25.89
C TYR A 328 19.69 -17.48 26.27
N PHE A 329 20.59 -16.91 25.48
CA PHE A 329 22.03 -16.86 25.79
C PHE A 329 22.33 -16.08 27.09
N LEU A 330 21.65 -14.93 27.29
CA LEU A 330 21.84 -14.11 28.50
C LEU A 330 21.24 -14.74 29.77
N SER A 331 20.33 -15.69 29.66
CA SER A 331 19.74 -16.39 30.78
C SER A 331 20.47 -17.69 31.13
N SER A 332 21.43 -18.11 30.30
CA SER A 332 22.28 -19.32 30.51
C SER A 332 23.70 -18.99 30.98
N THR A 333 24.03 -17.70 31.05
CA THR A 333 25.23 -17.14 31.70
C THR A 333 24.87 -16.57 33.06
#